data_94cb1887079564330691d2e4c8f17604
#
_entry.id   94cb1887079564330691d2e4c8f17604
#
_cell.length_a   1.000
_cell.length_b   1.000
_cell.length_c   1.000
_cell.angle_alpha   90.00
_cell.angle_beta   90.00
_cell.angle_gamma   90.00
#
_symmetry.space_group_name_H-M   'P 1'
#
loop_
_entity.id
_entity.type
_entity.pdbx_description
1 polymer ?
#
loop_
_entity_poly.entity_id
_entity_poly.type
_entity_poly.pdbx_seq_one_letter_code
_entity_poly.pdbx_strand_id
1 'polypeptide(L)'
;RAMSILTFFYTDYAGIDASVVGLVMLLSRCFDGVSDVIMGFLVEKTNSKWGKSRPWILWTSLPFAISIVLIYTVPQTTSALQFAYIFVTYNLCTTACYTALNLPYGSLSAMMTRISKERDMLSIFRMALSPFGKILAVSATLPLIKVFGDNQLAWVKVMSIWAVLALLLLLICFYKCKETVVLEKTQKTEKIPARQALRFLALNKYFWIAMTIWTMQNVIACITGIILPYYCKYIFFDDSLYGLLYLVETIVMIAVILLVCPTLLRKYGKRNMSLVGIILALIGHLIYLINPMDFNWVVASCVIRGIFFAPLCSVIFGFFGDCIEYSQWKFHVRQEGLIFSGGSVGTKIGSGVTSAALTGLLSYAGYVSSASGLITQPQSAIDMIISLYMYGPILVWIVLIIVLLAYNLDKIYPQIMKDLAKREAEGKL
;
A
#
# COMPACT_ATOMS: atom_id res chain seq x y z
N ARG A 1 -10.66 -3.11 -0.56
CA ARG A 1 -11.80 -2.98 -1.50
C ARG A 1 -11.74 -3.97 -2.67
N ALA A 2 -10.60 -4.26 -3.28
CA ALA A 2 -10.51 -5.39 -4.22
C ALA A 2 -10.88 -6.72 -3.54
N MET A 3 -10.53 -6.88 -2.27
CA MET A 3 -10.96 -8.00 -1.44
C MET A 3 -12.48 -8.02 -1.21
N SER A 4 -13.16 -6.88 -1.04
CA SER A 4 -14.61 -6.86 -0.86
C SER A 4 -15.37 -7.30 -2.12
N ILE A 5 -14.88 -6.92 -3.31
CA ILE A 5 -15.45 -7.41 -4.58
C ILE A 5 -15.23 -8.92 -4.72
N LEU A 6 -14.05 -9.42 -4.34
CA LEU A 6 -13.75 -10.85 -4.40
C LEU A 6 -14.59 -11.65 -3.38
N THR A 7 -14.74 -11.14 -2.16
CA THR A 7 -15.63 -11.75 -1.15
C THR A 7 -17.06 -11.82 -1.67
N PHE A 8 -17.57 -10.71 -2.23
CA PHE A 8 -18.89 -10.65 -2.83
C PHE A 8 -19.08 -11.68 -3.95
N PHE A 9 -18.08 -11.83 -4.84
CA PHE A 9 -18.12 -12.86 -5.87
C PHE A 9 -18.19 -14.28 -5.27
N TYR A 10 -17.35 -14.59 -4.28
CA TYR A 10 -17.32 -15.92 -3.69
C TYR A 10 -18.60 -16.27 -2.95
N THR A 11 -19.22 -15.32 -2.22
CA THR A 11 -20.46 -15.56 -1.49
C THR A 11 -21.69 -15.58 -2.40
N ASP A 12 -21.86 -14.58 -3.25
CA ASP A 12 -23.12 -14.38 -3.97
C ASP A 12 -23.17 -15.09 -5.35
N TYR A 13 -22.01 -15.30 -6.00
CA TYR A 13 -21.95 -15.93 -7.33
C TYR A 13 -21.37 -17.34 -7.32
N ALA A 14 -20.38 -17.61 -6.47
CA ALA A 14 -19.81 -18.94 -6.34
C ALA A 14 -20.49 -19.80 -5.24
N GLY A 15 -21.37 -19.20 -4.42
CA GLY A 15 -22.14 -19.88 -3.38
C GLY A 15 -21.33 -20.45 -2.22
N ILE A 16 -20.19 -19.81 -1.90
CA ILE A 16 -19.26 -20.29 -0.88
C ILE A 16 -19.57 -19.61 0.45
N ASP A 17 -19.57 -20.38 1.53
CA ASP A 17 -19.78 -19.86 2.86
C ASP A 17 -18.77 -18.75 3.23
N ALA A 18 -19.26 -17.64 3.74
CA ALA A 18 -18.45 -16.47 4.10
C ALA A 18 -17.38 -16.81 5.14
N SER A 19 -17.63 -17.78 6.03
CA SER A 19 -16.66 -18.25 7.02
C SER A 19 -15.45 -18.93 6.37
N VAL A 20 -15.69 -19.71 5.31
CA VAL A 20 -14.65 -20.39 4.51
C VAL A 20 -13.79 -19.35 3.78
N VAL A 21 -14.42 -18.35 3.15
CA VAL A 21 -13.72 -17.25 2.49
C VAL A 21 -12.86 -16.46 3.49
N GLY A 22 -13.42 -16.16 4.65
CA GLY A 22 -12.71 -15.50 5.74
C GLY A 22 -11.48 -16.28 6.22
N LEU A 23 -11.61 -17.59 6.38
CA LEU A 23 -10.51 -18.49 6.78
C LEU A 23 -9.39 -18.51 5.73
N VAL A 24 -9.73 -18.63 4.44
CA VAL A 24 -8.76 -18.57 3.33
C VAL A 24 -7.97 -17.25 3.39
N MET A 25 -8.67 -16.13 3.51
CA MET A 25 -8.03 -14.82 3.56
C MET A 25 -7.13 -14.63 4.78
N LEU A 26 -7.54 -15.16 5.93
CA LEU A 26 -6.75 -15.09 7.17
C LEU A 26 -5.46 -15.91 7.06
N LEU A 27 -5.54 -17.15 6.62
CA LEU A 27 -4.38 -18.03 6.43
C LEU A 27 -3.42 -17.46 5.41
N SER A 28 -3.93 -16.91 4.31
CA SER A 28 -3.11 -16.31 3.25
C SER A 28 -2.29 -15.11 3.73
N ARG A 29 -2.80 -14.32 4.69
CA ARG A 29 -2.04 -13.21 5.26
C ARG A 29 -0.76 -13.65 5.99
N CYS A 30 -0.74 -14.85 6.57
CA CYS A 30 0.45 -15.41 7.18
C CYS A 30 1.55 -15.70 6.14
N PHE A 31 1.16 -16.19 4.97
CA PHE A 31 2.09 -16.47 3.88
C PHE A 31 2.61 -15.21 3.19
N ASP A 32 1.82 -14.14 3.14
CA ASP A 32 2.18 -12.87 2.50
C ASP A 32 3.45 -12.25 3.09
N GLY A 33 3.60 -12.26 4.43
CA GLY A 33 4.79 -11.73 5.08
C GLY A 33 6.06 -12.51 4.75
N VAL A 34 5.96 -13.84 4.71
CA VAL A 34 7.07 -14.74 4.38
C VAL A 34 7.48 -14.56 2.91
N SER A 35 6.49 -14.51 2.01
CA SER A 35 6.75 -14.32 0.57
C SER A 35 7.45 -13.00 0.24
N ASP A 36 7.13 -11.90 0.96
CA ASP A 36 7.80 -10.61 0.78
C ASP A 36 9.30 -10.70 1.09
N VAL A 37 9.68 -11.36 2.19
CA VAL A 37 11.09 -11.53 2.56
C VAL A 37 11.81 -12.39 1.54
N ILE A 38 11.23 -13.53 1.15
CA ILE A 38 11.81 -14.42 0.12
C ILE A 38 12.00 -13.64 -1.18
N MET A 39 10.99 -12.89 -1.61
CA MET A 39 11.05 -12.11 -2.84
C MET A 39 12.10 -11.00 -2.78
N GLY A 40 12.26 -10.34 -1.62
CA GLY A 40 13.32 -9.36 -1.39
C GLY A 40 14.71 -9.95 -1.66
N PHE A 41 15.00 -11.16 -1.15
CA PHE A 41 16.25 -11.87 -1.42
C PHE A 41 16.38 -12.31 -2.89
N LEU A 42 15.29 -12.74 -3.53
CA LEU A 42 15.32 -13.14 -4.93
C LEU A 42 15.66 -11.96 -5.84
N VAL A 43 15.06 -10.79 -5.60
CA VAL A 43 15.37 -9.55 -6.33
C VAL A 43 16.84 -9.17 -6.16
N GLU A 44 17.37 -9.21 -4.93
CA GLU A 44 18.78 -8.90 -4.67
C GLU A 44 19.75 -9.85 -5.41
N LYS A 45 19.41 -11.13 -5.48
CA LYS A 45 20.23 -12.14 -6.17
C LYS A 45 20.07 -12.12 -7.68
N THR A 46 19.07 -11.43 -8.20
CA THR A 46 18.79 -11.40 -9.63
C THR A 46 19.86 -10.61 -10.37
N ASN A 47 20.48 -11.25 -11.34
CA ASN A 47 21.45 -10.64 -12.24
C ASN A 47 21.06 -10.99 -13.68
N SER A 48 20.49 -10.04 -14.40
CA SER A 48 20.05 -10.24 -15.78
C SER A 48 20.49 -9.10 -16.70
N LYS A 49 20.45 -9.35 -18.01
CA LYS A 49 20.74 -8.33 -19.04
C LYS A 49 19.80 -7.12 -18.99
N TRP A 50 18.65 -7.24 -18.33
CA TRP A 50 17.64 -6.18 -18.20
C TRP A 50 17.69 -5.48 -16.84
N GLY A 51 18.60 -5.86 -15.94
CA GLY A 51 18.71 -5.35 -14.58
C GLY A 51 18.24 -6.34 -13.53
N LYS A 52 17.92 -5.85 -12.31
CA LYS A 52 17.47 -6.65 -11.16
C LYS A 52 15.96 -6.74 -11.07
N SER A 53 15.25 -5.62 -11.22
CA SER A 53 13.80 -5.49 -10.98
C SER A 53 12.97 -5.70 -12.25
N ARG A 54 13.42 -5.18 -13.39
CA ARG A 54 12.69 -5.30 -14.67
C ARG A 54 12.37 -6.72 -15.11
N PRO A 55 13.31 -7.69 -15.02
CA PRO A 55 13.01 -9.06 -15.46
C PRO A 55 11.83 -9.66 -14.71
N TRP A 56 11.69 -9.36 -13.42
CA TRP A 56 10.54 -9.82 -12.62
C TRP A 56 9.21 -9.27 -13.11
N ILE A 57 9.16 -7.99 -13.53
CA ILE A 57 7.95 -7.41 -14.12
C ILE A 57 7.56 -8.17 -15.39
N LEU A 58 8.53 -8.52 -16.24
CA LEU A 58 8.27 -9.28 -17.47
C LEU A 58 7.83 -10.72 -17.16
N TRP A 59 8.60 -11.44 -16.32
CA TRP A 59 8.34 -12.85 -16.02
C TRP A 59 7.04 -13.09 -15.28
N THR A 60 6.64 -12.15 -14.39
CA THR A 60 5.43 -12.29 -13.59
C THR A 60 4.19 -11.69 -14.22
N SER A 61 4.31 -10.86 -15.27
CA SER A 61 3.17 -10.20 -15.91
C SER A 61 2.13 -11.19 -16.45
N LEU A 62 2.56 -12.20 -17.17
CA LEU A 62 1.66 -13.23 -17.74
C LEU A 62 1.09 -14.16 -16.65
N PRO A 63 1.89 -14.78 -15.75
CA PRO A 63 1.36 -15.52 -14.61
C PRO A 63 0.37 -14.74 -13.76
N PHE A 64 0.63 -13.45 -13.51
CA PHE A 64 -0.28 -12.59 -12.77
C PHE A 64 -1.60 -12.38 -13.49
N ALA A 65 -1.58 -12.08 -14.79
CA ALA A 65 -2.79 -11.94 -15.61
C ALA A 65 -3.63 -13.23 -15.62
N ILE A 66 -2.99 -14.39 -15.78
CA ILE A 66 -3.68 -15.70 -15.72
C ILE A 66 -4.27 -15.93 -14.32
N SER A 67 -3.53 -15.64 -13.26
CA SER A 67 -3.99 -15.86 -11.88
C SER A 67 -5.20 -14.99 -11.52
N ILE A 68 -5.31 -13.76 -12.06
CA ILE A 68 -6.51 -12.93 -11.91
C ILE A 68 -7.74 -13.63 -12.46
N VAL A 69 -7.64 -14.27 -13.62
CA VAL A 69 -8.78 -14.98 -14.25
C VAL A 69 -9.12 -16.24 -13.45
N LEU A 70 -8.10 -17.00 -13.01
CA LEU A 70 -8.28 -18.24 -12.26
C LEU A 70 -9.03 -18.04 -10.95
N ILE A 71 -8.82 -16.94 -10.23
CA ILE A 71 -9.56 -16.63 -8.98
C ILE A 71 -11.08 -16.61 -9.20
N TYR A 72 -11.53 -16.16 -10.37
CA TYR A 72 -12.96 -16.05 -10.70
C TYR A 72 -13.51 -17.27 -11.47
N THR A 73 -12.66 -18.25 -11.80
CA THR A 73 -13.06 -19.49 -12.48
C THR A 73 -13.24 -20.62 -11.48
N VAL A 74 -14.16 -20.44 -10.51
CA VAL A 74 -14.38 -21.44 -9.44
C VAL A 74 -15.18 -22.62 -10.00
N PRO A 75 -14.63 -23.87 -9.96
CA PRO A 75 -15.36 -25.04 -10.43
C PRO A 75 -16.49 -25.43 -9.46
N GLN A 76 -17.60 -25.88 -10.01
CA GLN A 76 -18.72 -26.42 -9.25
C GLN A 76 -18.42 -27.89 -8.87
N THR A 77 -17.80 -28.09 -7.69
CA THR A 77 -17.33 -29.39 -7.20
C THR A 77 -17.65 -29.55 -5.71
N THR A 78 -17.11 -30.58 -5.08
CA THR A 78 -17.28 -30.79 -3.63
C THR A 78 -16.65 -29.65 -2.83
N SER A 79 -17.23 -29.33 -1.65
CA SER A 79 -16.78 -28.21 -0.80
C SER A 79 -15.29 -28.24 -0.47
N ALA A 80 -14.71 -29.43 -0.28
CA ALA A 80 -13.28 -29.59 0.00
C ALA A 80 -12.41 -29.22 -1.21
N LEU A 81 -12.80 -29.62 -2.42
CA LEU A 81 -12.08 -29.28 -3.65
C LEU A 81 -12.23 -27.78 -3.99
N GLN A 82 -13.41 -27.20 -3.75
CA GLN A 82 -13.61 -25.76 -3.90
C GLN A 82 -12.72 -24.97 -2.94
N PHE A 83 -12.66 -25.36 -1.66
CA PHE A 83 -11.76 -24.75 -0.68
C PHE A 83 -10.32 -24.82 -1.14
N ALA A 84 -9.84 -26.01 -1.54
CA ALA A 84 -8.46 -26.19 -2.02
C ALA A 84 -8.17 -25.33 -3.27
N TYR A 85 -9.10 -25.29 -4.22
CA TYR A 85 -8.96 -24.47 -5.43
C TYR A 85 -8.86 -22.99 -5.10
N ILE A 86 -9.76 -22.46 -4.27
CA ILE A 86 -9.76 -21.05 -3.87
C ILE A 86 -8.49 -20.72 -3.10
N PHE A 87 -8.09 -21.56 -2.16
CA PHE A 87 -6.89 -21.37 -1.37
C PHE A 87 -5.64 -21.29 -2.27
N VAL A 88 -5.50 -22.23 -3.20
CA VAL A 88 -4.35 -22.25 -4.14
C VAL A 88 -4.38 -21.07 -5.09
N THR A 89 -5.49 -20.80 -5.76
CA THR A 89 -5.59 -19.69 -6.75
C THR A 89 -5.47 -18.32 -6.10
N TYR A 90 -6.04 -18.14 -4.91
CA TYR A 90 -5.90 -16.91 -4.14
C TYR A 90 -4.44 -16.64 -3.75
N ASN A 91 -3.75 -17.65 -3.16
CA ASN A 91 -2.35 -17.49 -2.78
C ASN A 91 -1.43 -17.40 -4.00
N LEU A 92 -1.72 -18.08 -5.10
CA LEU A 92 -1.00 -17.91 -6.36
C LEU A 92 -1.05 -16.46 -6.83
N CYS A 93 -2.23 -15.85 -6.83
CA CYS A 93 -2.41 -14.48 -7.30
C CYS A 93 -1.85 -13.45 -6.30
N THR A 94 -2.25 -13.51 -5.02
CA THR A 94 -1.94 -12.46 -4.05
C THR A 94 -0.56 -12.64 -3.42
N THR A 95 -0.21 -13.85 -3.02
CA THR A 95 1.02 -14.13 -2.28
C THR A 95 2.21 -14.37 -3.22
N ALA A 96 2.03 -15.12 -4.30
CA ALA A 96 3.13 -15.42 -5.22
C ALA A 96 3.27 -14.35 -6.32
N CYS A 97 2.29 -14.25 -7.24
CA CYS A 97 2.42 -13.39 -8.41
C CYS A 97 2.42 -11.90 -8.06
N TYR A 98 1.51 -11.45 -7.19
CA TYR A 98 1.43 -10.04 -6.82
C TYR A 98 2.68 -9.59 -6.04
N THR A 99 3.19 -10.39 -5.11
CA THR A 99 4.41 -10.06 -4.37
C THR A 99 5.62 -10.03 -5.31
N ALA A 100 5.75 -11.03 -6.21
CA ALA A 100 6.83 -11.11 -7.19
C ALA A 100 6.79 -9.98 -8.24
N LEU A 101 5.63 -9.31 -8.42
CA LEU A 101 5.46 -8.15 -9.27
C LEU A 101 5.66 -6.84 -8.50
N ASN A 102 4.99 -6.70 -7.35
CA ASN A 102 4.87 -5.43 -6.63
C ASN A 102 6.18 -4.99 -5.96
N LEU A 103 6.96 -5.92 -5.41
CA LEU A 103 8.24 -5.60 -4.77
C LEU A 103 9.28 -5.08 -5.79
N PRO A 104 9.56 -5.78 -6.91
CA PRO A 104 10.45 -5.25 -7.95
C PRO A 104 9.93 -3.95 -8.56
N TYR A 105 8.62 -3.81 -8.77
CA TYR A 105 8.02 -2.57 -9.23
C TYR A 105 8.23 -1.43 -8.22
N GLY A 106 8.17 -1.73 -6.91
CA GLY A 106 8.48 -0.76 -5.85
C GLY A 106 9.92 -0.27 -5.91
N SER A 107 10.88 -1.17 -6.03
CA SER A 107 12.31 -0.86 -6.07
C SER A 107 12.76 -0.26 -7.41
N LEU A 108 11.98 -0.42 -8.49
CA LEU A 108 12.32 0.06 -9.82
C LEU A 108 12.63 1.57 -9.85
N SER A 109 11.90 2.39 -9.10
CA SER A 109 12.13 3.84 -9.03
C SER A 109 13.54 4.19 -8.55
N ALA A 110 14.08 3.41 -7.60
CA ALA A 110 15.44 3.57 -7.10
C ALA A 110 16.51 3.08 -8.10
N MET A 111 16.12 2.20 -9.02
CA MET A 111 16.99 1.69 -10.09
C MET A 111 16.97 2.57 -11.35
N MET A 112 15.94 3.41 -11.49
CA MET A 112 15.82 4.33 -12.65
C MET A 112 16.66 5.57 -12.50
N THR A 113 16.86 6.09 -11.29
CA THR A 113 17.64 7.31 -11.06
C THR A 113 18.21 7.36 -9.65
N ARG A 114 19.41 7.94 -9.50
CA ARG A 114 20.02 8.26 -8.19
C ARG A 114 19.63 9.66 -7.70
N ILE A 115 19.02 10.48 -8.54
CA ILE A 115 18.61 11.83 -8.18
C ILE A 115 17.36 11.78 -7.33
N SER A 116 17.47 12.16 -6.04
CA SER A 116 16.37 12.09 -5.09
C SER A 116 15.11 12.82 -5.58
N LYS A 117 15.27 14.02 -6.16
CA LYS A 117 14.13 14.80 -6.69
C LYS A 117 13.36 14.07 -7.80
N GLU A 118 14.04 13.33 -8.67
CA GLU A 118 13.40 12.55 -9.73
C GLU A 118 12.66 11.34 -9.15
N ARG A 119 13.27 10.65 -8.17
CA ARG A 119 12.60 9.54 -7.46
C ARG A 119 11.33 10.00 -6.74
N ASP A 120 11.41 11.18 -6.10
CA ASP A 120 10.26 11.76 -5.41
C ASP A 120 9.15 12.11 -6.42
N MET A 121 9.49 12.61 -7.62
CA MET A 121 8.52 12.84 -8.70
C MET A 121 7.89 11.53 -9.19
N LEU A 122 8.67 10.46 -9.36
CA LEU A 122 8.13 9.13 -9.70
C LEU A 122 7.18 8.63 -8.61
N SER A 123 7.51 8.85 -7.34
CA SER A 123 6.63 8.54 -6.21
C SER A 123 5.32 9.31 -6.29
N ILE A 124 5.36 10.61 -6.56
CA ILE A 124 4.18 11.48 -6.71
C ILE A 124 3.23 10.92 -7.78
N PHE A 125 3.73 10.64 -8.99
CA PHE A 125 2.90 10.08 -10.06
C PHE A 125 2.33 8.70 -9.70
N ARG A 126 3.12 7.84 -9.09
CA ARG A 126 2.67 6.51 -8.63
C ARG A 126 1.54 6.63 -7.61
N MET A 127 1.68 7.51 -6.62
CA MET A 127 0.71 7.68 -5.54
C MET A 127 -0.56 8.39 -5.98
N ALA A 128 -0.50 9.21 -7.04
CA ALA A 128 -1.67 9.82 -7.65
C ALA A 128 -2.44 8.85 -8.57
N LEU A 129 -1.74 8.13 -9.44
CA LEU A 129 -2.37 7.27 -10.44
C LEU A 129 -2.90 5.94 -9.87
N SER A 130 -2.28 5.42 -8.80
CA SER A 130 -2.70 4.16 -8.18
C SER A 130 -4.13 4.20 -7.61
N PRO A 131 -4.56 5.22 -6.81
CA PRO A 131 -5.95 5.36 -6.39
C PRO A 131 -6.92 5.58 -7.54
N PHE A 132 -6.52 6.36 -8.55
CA PHE A 132 -7.34 6.60 -9.74
C PHE A 132 -7.65 5.30 -10.49
N GLY A 133 -6.63 4.49 -10.77
CA GLY A 133 -6.82 3.18 -11.41
C GLY A 133 -7.70 2.24 -10.56
N LYS A 134 -7.58 2.29 -9.23
CA LYS A 134 -8.41 1.52 -8.31
C LYS A 134 -9.88 1.95 -8.35
N ILE A 135 -10.17 3.25 -8.36
CA ILE A 135 -11.54 3.78 -8.47
C ILE A 135 -12.13 3.34 -9.81
N LEU A 136 -11.41 3.53 -10.91
CA LEU A 136 -11.86 3.16 -12.25
C LEU A 136 -12.19 1.66 -12.33
N ALA A 137 -11.30 0.80 -11.86
CA ALA A 137 -11.53 -0.64 -11.85
C ALA A 137 -12.77 -1.02 -11.02
N VAL A 138 -12.90 -0.48 -9.79
CA VAL A 138 -14.02 -0.81 -8.91
C VAL A 138 -15.36 -0.30 -9.48
N SER A 139 -15.38 0.94 -9.99
CA SER A 139 -16.61 1.55 -10.51
C SER A 139 -17.07 0.93 -11.83
N ALA A 140 -16.16 0.48 -12.69
CA ALA A 140 -16.51 -0.10 -13.98
C ALA A 140 -16.85 -1.60 -13.90
N THR A 141 -16.33 -2.33 -12.90
CA THR A 141 -16.49 -3.79 -12.84
C THR A 141 -17.95 -4.22 -12.71
N LEU A 142 -18.70 -3.71 -11.76
CA LEU A 142 -20.08 -4.12 -11.52
C LEU A 142 -21.03 -3.76 -12.70
N PRO A 143 -21.00 -2.56 -13.29
CA PRO A 143 -21.77 -2.27 -14.49
C PRO A 143 -21.43 -3.19 -15.67
N LEU A 144 -20.13 -3.48 -15.89
CA LEU A 144 -19.72 -4.40 -16.96
C LEU A 144 -20.25 -5.82 -16.73
N ILE A 145 -20.24 -6.33 -15.50
CA ILE A 145 -20.78 -7.65 -15.16
C ILE A 145 -22.28 -7.73 -15.52
N LYS A 146 -23.07 -6.70 -15.19
CA LYS A 146 -24.49 -6.63 -15.55
C LYS A 146 -24.70 -6.65 -17.07
N VAL A 147 -23.86 -5.94 -17.83
CA VAL A 147 -23.94 -5.95 -19.31
C VAL A 147 -23.63 -7.32 -19.89
N PHE A 148 -22.73 -8.10 -19.28
CA PHE A 148 -22.35 -9.43 -19.77
C PHE A 148 -23.24 -10.58 -19.24
N GLY A 149 -24.33 -10.29 -18.51
CA GLY A 149 -25.35 -11.27 -18.15
C GLY A 149 -25.41 -11.67 -16.69
N ASP A 150 -24.73 -10.95 -15.81
CA ASP A 150 -24.80 -11.04 -14.31
C ASP A 150 -24.68 -12.48 -13.76
N ASN A 151 -23.72 -13.24 -14.27
CA ASN A 151 -23.43 -14.61 -13.88
C ASN A 151 -21.93 -14.84 -13.69
N GLN A 152 -21.54 -16.02 -13.18
CA GLN A 152 -20.12 -16.34 -12.98
C GLN A 152 -19.29 -16.19 -14.27
N LEU A 153 -19.84 -16.51 -15.41
CA LEU A 153 -19.17 -16.41 -16.71
C LEU A 153 -18.95 -14.92 -17.10
N ALA A 154 -19.87 -14.04 -16.71
CA ALA A 154 -19.70 -12.59 -16.87
C ALA A 154 -18.53 -12.07 -16.04
N TRP A 155 -18.36 -12.55 -14.82
CA TRP A 155 -17.19 -12.24 -13.97
C TRP A 155 -15.88 -12.67 -14.65
N VAL A 156 -15.80 -13.89 -15.17
CA VAL A 156 -14.61 -14.38 -15.87
C VAL A 156 -14.30 -13.51 -17.09
N LYS A 157 -15.30 -13.13 -17.91
CA LYS A 157 -15.11 -12.25 -19.07
C LYS A 157 -14.59 -10.87 -18.67
N VAL A 158 -15.22 -10.22 -17.68
CA VAL A 158 -14.82 -8.88 -17.22
C VAL A 158 -13.42 -8.91 -16.61
N MET A 159 -13.11 -9.93 -15.80
CA MET A 159 -11.78 -10.07 -15.21
C MET A 159 -10.71 -10.40 -16.26
N SER A 160 -11.06 -11.10 -17.35
CA SER A 160 -10.17 -11.32 -18.49
C SER A 160 -9.84 -10.00 -19.20
N ILE A 161 -10.81 -9.08 -19.35
CA ILE A 161 -10.56 -7.75 -19.92
C ILE A 161 -9.57 -6.98 -19.02
N TRP A 162 -9.80 -6.97 -17.71
CA TRP A 162 -8.88 -6.32 -16.75
C TRP A 162 -7.50 -6.98 -16.73
N ALA A 163 -7.41 -8.30 -16.84
CA ALA A 163 -6.16 -9.04 -16.89
C ALA A 163 -5.34 -8.70 -18.15
N VAL A 164 -5.99 -8.62 -19.32
CA VAL A 164 -5.35 -8.19 -20.57
C VAL A 164 -4.86 -6.74 -20.47
N LEU A 165 -5.68 -5.84 -19.95
CA LEU A 165 -5.29 -4.44 -19.73
C LEU A 165 -4.10 -4.34 -18.79
N ALA A 166 -4.11 -5.07 -17.66
CA ALA A 166 -3.01 -5.12 -16.73
C ALA A 166 -1.72 -5.65 -17.38
N LEU A 167 -1.83 -6.74 -18.17
CA LEU A 167 -0.70 -7.30 -18.91
C LEU A 167 -0.09 -6.27 -19.87
N LEU A 168 -0.93 -5.57 -20.65
CA LEU A 168 -0.46 -4.54 -21.59
C LEU A 168 0.26 -3.40 -20.86
N LEU A 169 -0.31 -2.90 -19.75
CA LEU A 169 0.31 -1.83 -18.97
C LEU A 169 1.64 -2.27 -18.34
N LEU A 170 1.75 -3.53 -17.88
CA LEU A 170 2.99 -4.08 -17.34
C LEU A 170 4.06 -4.25 -18.42
N LEU A 171 3.68 -4.68 -19.62
CA LEU A 171 4.60 -4.74 -20.75
C LEU A 171 5.08 -3.36 -21.17
N ILE A 172 4.19 -2.36 -21.20
CA ILE A 172 4.57 -0.96 -21.45
C ILE A 172 5.55 -0.47 -20.39
N CYS A 173 5.29 -0.77 -19.11
CA CYS A 173 6.18 -0.45 -18.01
C CYS A 173 7.57 -1.08 -18.23
N PHE A 174 7.63 -2.36 -18.57
CA PHE A 174 8.89 -3.04 -18.87
C PHE A 174 9.66 -2.37 -20.02
N TYR A 175 9.00 -2.00 -21.11
CA TYR A 175 9.67 -1.39 -22.27
C TYR A 175 10.14 0.05 -21.99
N LYS A 176 9.33 0.86 -21.31
CA LYS A 176 9.58 2.28 -21.10
C LYS A 176 10.46 2.57 -19.88
N CYS A 177 10.27 1.87 -18.78
CA CYS A 177 11.04 2.08 -17.55
C CYS A 177 12.34 1.29 -17.61
N LYS A 178 13.45 1.96 -17.90
CA LYS A 178 14.79 1.34 -17.95
C LYS A 178 15.52 1.55 -16.64
N GLU A 179 16.24 0.52 -16.17
CA GLU A 179 17.19 0.65 -15.08
C GLU A 179 18.45 1.32 -15.62
N THR A 180 18.69 2.57 -15.23
CA THR A 180 19.84 3.36 -15.68
C THR A 180 20.96 3.40 -14.64
N VAL A 181 20.63 3.06 -13.40
CA VAL A 181 21.64 2.90 -12.35
C VAL A 181 22.43 1.63 -12.63
N VAL A 182 23.47 1.75 -13.48
CA VAL A 182 24.39 0.67 -13.77
C VAL A 182 25.22 0.44 -12.52
N LEU A 183 24.99 -0.66 -11.85
CA LEU A 183 25.96 -1.21 -10.90
C LEU A 183 27.07 -1.80 -11.77
N GLU A 184 28.23 -1.14 -11.80
CA GLU A 184 29.37 -1.67 -12.57
C GLU A 184 29.61 -3.12 -12.26
N LYS A 185 29.73 -3.93 -13.33
CA LYS A 185 30.01 -5.36 -13.26
C LYS A 185 31.39 -5.67 -12.67
N THR A 186 32.13 -4.66 -12.23
CA THR A 186 33.57 -4.76 -11.92
C THR A 186 33.86 -5.27 -10.51
N GLN A 187 32.88 -5.39 -9.65
CA GLN A 187 33.10 -6.16 -8.43
C GLN A 187 32.16 -7.36 -8.42
N LYS A 188 32.75 -8.56 -8.39
CA LYS A 188 32.10 -9.77 -7.88
C LYS A 188 31.39 -9.32 -6.61
N THR A 189 30.07 -9.09 -6.70
CA THR A 189 29.25 -8.84 -5.50
C THR A 189 29.53 -10.05 -4.63
N GLU A 190 30.41 -9.93 -3.66
CA GLU A 190 30.61 -10.97 -2.67
C GLU A 190 29.21 -11.30 -2.18
N LYS A 191 28.83 -12.55 -2.34
CA LYS A 191 27.50 -13.04 -1.97
C LYS A 191 27.37 -12.85 -0.47
N ILE A 192 26.86 -11.69 -0.06
CA ILE A 192 26.69 -11.37 1.34
C ILE A 192 25.72 -12.40 1.91
N PRO A 193 26.11 -13.13 2.96
CA PRO A 193 25.23 -14.07 3.63
C PRO A 193 23.93 -13.38 4.04
N ALA A 194 22.79 -14.04 3.86
CA ALA A 194 21.48 -13.47 4.20
C ALA A 194 21.43 -12.89 5.63
N ARG A 195 22.11 -13.55 6.58
CA ARG A 195 22.24 -13.10 7.97
C ARG A 195 22.95 -11.73 8.07
N GLN A 196 23.99 -11.52 7.28
CA GLN A 196 24.73 -10.25 7.27
C GLN A 196 23.93 -9.14 6.59
N ALA A 197 23.21 -9.46 5.50
CA ALA A 197 22.33 -8.54 4.82
C ALA A 197 21.21 -8.05 5.75
N LEU A 198 20.56 -8.96 6.49
CA LEU A 198 19.55 -8.60 7.51
C LEU A 198 20.14 -7.78 8.66
N ARG A 199 21.39 -8.07 9.08
CA ARG A 199 22.08 -7.27 10.10
C ARG A 199 22.30 -5.82 9.63
N PHE A 200 22.75 -5.60 8.40
CA PHE A 200 22.93 -4.25 7.86
C PHE A 200 21.60 -3.51 7.72
N LEU A 201 20.55 -4.20 7.30
CA LEU A 201 19.19 -3.63 7.29
C LEU A 201 18.75 -3.19 8.69
N ALA A 202 18.95 -4.04 9.69
CA ALA A 202 18.60 -3.74 11.10
C ALA A 202 19.41 -2.56 11.69
N LEU A 203 20.66 -2.39 11.26
CA LEU A 203 21.52 -1.27 11.69
C LEU A 203 21.23 0.04 10.94
N ASN A 204 20.44 0.01 9.88
CA ASN A 204 20.05 1.21 9.12
C ASN A 204 18.91 1.94 9.84
N LYS A 205 19.24 2.95 10.65
CA LYS A 205 18.24 3.73 11.38
C LYS A 205 17.18 4.40 10.49
N TYR A 206 17.56 4.83 9.29
CA TYR A 206 16.63 5.48 8.36
C TYR A 206 15.66 4.51 7.71
N PHE A 207 16.05 3.23 7.58
CA PHE A 207 15.14 2.17 7.20
C PHE A 207 13.98 2.04 8.20
N TRP A 208 14.28 2.02 9.51
CA TRP A 208 13.23 1.95 10.53
C TRP A 208 12.32 3.16 10.52
N ILE A 209 12.88 4.36 10.31
CA ILE A 209 12.10 5.59 10.14
C ILE A 209 11.17 5.49 8.93
N ALA A 210 11.68 5.15 7.74
CA ALA A 210 10.89 5.02 6.53
C ALA A 210 9.82 3.92 6.64
N MET A 211 10.16 2.77 7.24
CA MET A 211 9.24 1.67 7.52
C MET A 211 8.11 2.13 8.45
N THR A 212 8.44 2.86 9.54
CA THR A 212 7.43 3.39 10.45
C THR A 212 6.51 4.39 9.75
N ILE A 213 7.04 5.29 8.92
CA ILE A 213 6.24 6.26 8.15
C ILE A 213 5.24 5.53 7.26
N TRP A 214 5.68 4.53 6.49
CA TRP A 214 4.80 3.77 5.60
C TRP A 214 3.79 2.92 6.36
N THR A 215 4.20 2.30 7.47
CA THR A 215 3.31 1.55 8.35
C THR A 215 2.23 2.45 8.94
N MET A 216 2.58 3.61 9.47
CA MET A 216 1.63 4.55 10.07
C MET A 216 0.66 5.13 9.02
N GLN A 217 1.12 5.38 7.80
CA GLN A 217 0.24 5.75 6.69
C GLN A 217 -0.82 4.66 6.43
N ASN A 218 -0.43 3.39 6.42
CA ASN A 218 -1.36 2.27 6.25
C ASN A 218 -2.28 2.08 7.46
N VAL A 219 -1.80 2.35 8.67
CA VAL A 219 -2.63 2.33 9.89
C VAL A 219 -3.77 3.34 9.79
N ILE A 220 -3.51 4.59 9.36
CA ILE A 220 -4.56 5.59 9.13
C ILE A 220 -5.58 5.11 8.10
N ALA A 221 -5.09 4.56 6.97
CA ALA A 221 -5.98 4.02 5.94
C ALA A 221 -6.83 2.83 6.46
N CYS A 222 -6.28 2.03 7.37
CA CYS A 222 -6.97 0.92 8.02
C CYS A 222 -8.03 1.42 8.99
N ILE A 223 -7.71 2.40 9.85
CA ILE A 223 -8.66 3.03 10.79
C ILE A 223 -9.84 3.61 10.01
N THR A 224 -9.57 4.46 9.02
CA THR A 224 -10.62 5.06 8.19
C THR A 224 -11.42 4.00 7.45
N GLY A 225 -10.77 3.00 6.88
CA GLY A 225 -11.43 1.94 6.11
C GLY A 225 -12.33 1.01 6.93
N ILE A 226 -12.03 0.82 8.21
CA ILE A 226 -12.80 -0.06 9.12
C ILE A 226 -13.87 0.75 9.86
N ILE A 227 -13.52 1.89 10.45
CA ILE A 227 -14.41 2.61 11.36
C ILE A 227 -15.42 3.50 10.62
N LEU A 228 -15.03 4.13 9.52
CA LEU A 228 -15.93 5.05 8.80
C LEU A 228 -17.24 4.40 8.30
N PRO A 229 -17.28 3.14 7.83
CA PRO A 229 -18.55 2.47 7.50
C PRO A 229 -19.48 2.35 8.70
N TYR A 230 -18.96 1.98 9.89
CA TYR A 230 -19.75 1.93 11.12
C TYR A 230 -20.23 3.30 11.52
N TYR A 231 -19.40 4.33 11.36
CA TYR A 231 -19.72 5.70 11.63
C TYR A 231 -20.90 6.17 10.76
N CYS A 232 -20.85 5.93 9.45
CA CYS A 232 -21.94 6.27 8.53
C CYS A 232 -23.24 5.53 8.87
N LYS A 233 -23.13 4.22 9.17
CA LYS A 233 -24.30 3.38 9.44
C LYS A 233 -25.02 3.73 10.75
N TYR A 234 -24.28 3.99 11.84
CA TYR A 234 -24.86 4.11 13.19
C TYR A 234 -25.00 5.55 13.69
N ILE A 235 -24.31 6.51 13.07
CA ILE A 235 -24.37 7.93 13.44
C ILE A 235 -25.18 8.72 12.43
N PHE A 236 -24.95 8.50 11.13
CA PHE A 236 -25.71 9.16 10.06
C PHE A 236 -26.90 8.33 9.57
N PHE A 237 -27.05 7.08 10.01
CA PHE A 237 -28.10 6.16 9.57
C PHE A 237 -28.17 5.95 8.04
N ASP A 238 -27.05 6.18 7.35
CA ASP A 238 -26.92 6.03 5.90
C ASP A 238 -25.52 5.49 5.55
N ASP A 239 -25.45 4.23 5.23
CA ASP A 239 -24.19 3.54 4.88
C ASP A 239 -23.65 3.93 3.49
N SER A 240 -24.51 4.50 2.62
CA SER A 240 -24.10 5.00 1.29
C SER A 240 -23.14 6.18 1.38
N LEU A 241 -23.20 6.98 2.45
CA LEU A 241 -22.34 8.13 2.71
C LEU A 241 -20.86 7.76 2.82
N TYR A 242 -20.55 6.52 3.23
CA TYR A 242 -19.16 6.04 3.24
C TYR A 242 -18.47 6.13 1.88
N GLY A 243 -19.19 5.75 0.83
CA GLY A 243 -18.68 5.85 -0.55
C GLY A 243 -18.37 7.30 -0.93
N LEU A 244 -19.27 8.20 -0.61
CA LEU A 244 -19.13 9.64 -0.90
C LEU A 244 -17.93 10.24 -0.15
N LEU A 245 -17.86 10.07 1.17
CA LEU A 245 -16.77 10.58 2.00
C LEU A 245 -15.41 10.09 1.54
N TYR A 246 -15.30 8.79 1.22
CA TYR A 246 -14.06 8.22 0.70
C TYR A 246 -13.69 8.78 -0.68
N LEU A 247 -14.65 8.98 -1.57
CA LEU A 247 -14.41 9.58 -2.88
C LEU A 247 -13.93 11.02 -2.75
N VAL A 248 -14.59 11.83 -1.93
CA VAL A 248 -14.21 13.22 -1.68
C VAL A 248 -12.77 13.30 -1.16
N GLU A 249 -12.44 12.56 -0.10
CA GLU A 249 -11.09 12.53 0.46
C GLU A 249 -10.04 12.10 -0.59
N THR A 250 -10.36 11.05 -1.37
CA THR A 250 -9.43 10.51 -2.37
C THR A 250 -9.21 11.46 -3.55
N ILE A 251 -10.28 12.08 -4.07
CA ILE A 251 -10.19 13.02 -5.20
C ILE A 251 -9.38 14.25 -4.79
N VAL A 252 -9.68 14.82 -3.62
CA VAL A 252 -8.95 15.97 -3.07
C VAL A 252 -7.47 15.61 -2.89
N MET A 253 -7.17 14.45 -2.32
CA MET A 253 -5.80 13.97 -2.14
C MET A 253 -5.06 13.83 -3.48
N ILE A 254 -5.67 13.23 -4.50
CA ILE A 254 -5.07 13.09 -5.85
C ILE A 254 -4.80 14.47 -6.46
N ALA A 255 -5.76 15.40 -6.38
CA ALA A 255 -5.60 16.75 -6.91
C ALA A 255 -4.40 17.47 -6.26
N VAL A 256 -4.29 17.41 -4.93
CA VAL A 256 -3.16 18.00 -4.20
C VAL A 256 -1.84 17.32 -4.54
N ILE A 257 -1.81 16.00 -4.65
CA ILE A 257 -0.61 15.24 -5.03
C ILE A 257 -0.10 15.71 -6.40
N LEU A 258 -0.97 15.89 -7.38
CA LEU A 258 -0.57 16.24 -8.74
C LEU A 258 -0.24 17.73 -8.90
N LEU A 259 -1.06 18.62 -8.31
CA LEU A 259 -0.98 20.06 -8.59
C LEU A 259 -0.07 20.81 -7.60
N VAL A 260 -0.07 20.39 -6.35
CA VAL A 260 0.58 21.15 -5.25
C VAL A 260 1.90 20.51 -4.82
N CYS A 261 1.91 19.18 -4.63
CA CYS A 261 3.07 18.48 -4.08
C CYS A 261 4.37 18.66 -4.90
N PRO A 262 4.38 18.67 -6.26
CA PRO A 262 5.61 18.88 -7.01
C PRO A 262 6.27 20.25 -6.72
N THR A 263 5.45 21.28 -6.54
CA THR A 263 5.94 22.63 -6.22
C THR A 263 6.47 22.71 -4.79
N LEU A 264 5.73 22.15 -3.82
CA LEU A 264 6.16 22.10 -2.43
C LEU A 264 7.43 21.28 -2.25
N LEU A 265 7.55 20.14 -2.94
CA LEU A 265 8.73 19.30 -2.91
C LEU A 265 9.98 20.03 -3.38
N ARG A 266 9.88 20.77 -4.50
CA ARG A 266 11.00 21.54 -5.04
C ARG A 266 11.47 22.66 -4.10
N LYS A 267 10.52 23.31 -3.39
CA LYS A 267 10.78 24.46 -2.55
C LYS A 267 11.24 24.08 -1.13
N TYR A 268 10.62 23.08 -0.52
CA TYR A 268 10.80 22.78 0.90
C TYR A 268 11.46 21.42 1.18
N GLY A 269 11.57 20.55 0.17
CA GLY A 269 12.03 19.16 0.33
C GLY A 269 10.98 18.25 0.95
N LYS A 270 11.21 16.94 0.89
CA LYS A 270 10.22 15.93 1.29
C LYS A 270 9.91 15.90 2.78
N ARG A 271 10.92 16.05 3.64
CA ARG A 271 10.74 16.05 5.09
C ARG A 271 9.87 17.21 5.56
N ASN A 272 10.25 18.43 5.20
CA ASN A 272 9.56 19.65 5.68
C ASN A 272 8.14 19.72 5.11
N MET A 273 7.96 19.38 3.83
CA MET A 273 6.64 19.31 3.20
C MET A 273 5.74 18.30 3.94
N SER A 274 6.24 17.11 4.24
CA SER A 274 5.48 16.08 4.95
C SER A 274 5.20 16.48 6.40
N LEU A 275 6.17 17.05 7.11
CA LEU A 275 6.01 17.47 8.51
C LEU A 275 4.94 18.55 8.66
N VAL A 276 5.02 19.60 7.84
CA VAL A 276 4.01 20.68 7.85
C VAL A 276 2.63 20.13 7.45
N GLY A 277 2.59 19.26 6.44
CA GLY A 277 1.35 18.61 6.03
C GLY A 277 0.70 17.83 7.17
N ILE A 278 1.45 17.01 7.90
CA ILE A 278 0.90 16.21 9.02
C ILE A 278 0.46 17.09 10.19
N ILE A 279 1.20 18.16 10.52
CA ILE A 279 0.78 19.11 11.57
C ILE A 279 -0.54 19.78 11.19
N LEU A 280 -0.68 20.23 9.95
CA LEU A 280 -1.93 20.85 9.46
C LEU A 280 -3.07 19.84 9.34
N ALA A 281 -2.79 18.57 9.00
CA ALA A 281 -3.77 17.50 9.01
C ALA A 281 -4.29 17.23 10.43
N LEU A 282 -3.40 17.21 11.43
CA LEU A 282 -3.76 17.07 12.84
C LEU A 282 -4.66 18.23 13.30
N ILE A 283 -4.25 19.47 13.05
CA ILE A 283 -5.03 20.68 13.42
C ILE A 283 -6.38 20.64 12.72
N GLY A 284 -6.42 20.33 11.42
CA GLY A 284 -7.66 20.29 10.65
C GLY A 284 -8.58 19.14 11.07
N HIS A 285 -8.05 18.03 11.57
CA HIS A 285 -8.90 16.98 12.12
C HIS A 285 -9.55 17.36 13.44
N LEU A 286 -8.93 18.24 14.23
CA LEU A 286 -9.52 18.74 15.46
C LEU A 286 -10.83 19.53 15.21
N ILE A 287 -11.08 20.00 13.99
CA ILE A 287 -12.36 20.61 13.58
C ILE A 287 -13.53 19.63 13.78
N TYR A 288 -13.27 18.33 13.63
CA TYR A 288 -14.22 17.27 13.89
C TYR A 288 -14.75 17.27 15.34
N LEU A 289 -13.95 17.76 16.31
CA LEU A 289 -14.34 17.87 17.72
C LEU A 289 -15.46 18.88 17.97
N ILE A 290 -15.72 19.82 17.06
CA ILE A 290 -16.73 20.85 17.20
C ILE A 290 -18.13 20.22 17.23
N ASN A 291 -18.42 19.36 16.26
CA ASN A 291 -19.67 18.60 16.25
C ASN A 291 -19.48 17.29 15.45
N PRO A 292 -19.15 16.16 16.10
CA PRO A 292 -18.95 14.88 15.45
C PRO A 292 -20.22 14.27 14.86
N MET A 293 -21.40 14.74 15.26
CA MET A 293 -22.71 14.26 14.77
C MET A 293 -23.17 14.96 13.49
N ASP A 294 -22.56 16.08 13.12
CA ASP A 294 -22.93 16.84 11.92
C ASP A 294 -22.11 16.38 10.71
N PHE A 295 -22.82 15.96 9.66
CA PHE A 295 -22.23 15.49 8.42
C PHE A 295 -21.30 16.52 7.76
N ASN A 296 -21.63 17.81 7.80
CA ASN A 296 -20.83 18.86 7.18
C ASN A 296 -19.44 18.99 7.83
N TRP A 297 -19.36 18.87 9.17
CA TRP A 297 -18.08 18.89 9.88
C TRP A 297 -17.23 17.66 9.56
N VAL A 298 -17.85 16.49 9.36
CA VAL A 298 -17.16 15.28 8.95
C VAL A 298 -16.64 15.41 7.52
N VAL A 299 -17.42 15.94 6.58
CA VAL A 299 -16.98 16.23 5.21
C VAL A 299 -15.81 17.21 5.20
N ALA A 300 -15.93 18.32 5.96
CA ALA A 300 -14.85 19.30 6.09
C ALA A 300 -13.56 18.67 6.61
N SER A 301 -13.64 17.82 7.63
CA SER A 301 -12.50 17.06 8.15
C SER A 301 -11.89 16.12 7.09
N CYS A 302 -12.70 15.42 6.29
CA CYS A 302 -12.22 14.57 5.20
C CYS A 302 -11.48 15.38 4.12
N VAL A 303 -12.02 16.53 3.73
CA VAL A 303 -11.38 17.45 2.75
C VAL A 303 -10.04 17.94 3.29
N ILE A 304 -10.01 18.43 4.51
CA ILE A 304 -8.79 18.96 5.14
C ILE A 304 -7.73 17.85 5.29
N ARG A 305 -8.12 16.65 5.69
CA ARG A 305 -7.23 15.49 5.71
C ARG A 305 -6.70 15.17 4.32
N GLY A 306 -7.57 15.12 3.31
CA GLY A 306 -7.18 14.88 1.93
C GLY A 306 -6.13 15.89 1.44
N ILE A 307 -6.28 17.18 1.79
CA ILE A 307 -5.31 18.23 1.43
C ILE A 307 -3.97 18.03 2.13
N PHE A 308 -3.98 17.92 3.45
CA PHE A 308 -2.77 18.05 4.26
C PHE A 308 -2.04 16.72 4.51
N PHE A 309 -2.70 15.58 4.32
CA PHE A 309 -2.05 14.27 4.36
C PHE A 309 -1.40 13.88 3.02
N ALA A 310 -1.84 14.48 1.91
CA ALA A 310 -1.33 14.26 0.56
C ALA A 310 0.20 14.43 0.43
N PRO A 311 0.84 15.47 1.03
CA PRO A 311 2.29 15.66 0.96
C PRO A 311 3.09 14.46 1.44
N LEU A 312 2.74 13.85 2.58
CA LEU A 312 3.42 12.65 3.07
C LEU A 312 3.20 11.46 2.14
N CYS A 313 1.95 11.24 1.73
CA CYS A 313 1.60 10.12 0.84
C CYS A 313 2.36 10.18 -0.48
N SER A 314 2.59 11.38 -1.01
CA SER A 314 3.21 11.58 -2.32
C SER A 314 4.67 11.13 -2.40
N VAL A 315 5.43 11.24 -1.31
CA VAL A 315 6.89 11.01 -1.29
C VAL A 315 7.34 9.76 -0.54
N ILE A 316 6.42 8.87 -0.18
CA ILE A 316 6.70 7.69 0.65
C ILE A 316 7.82 6.82 0.09
N PHE A 317 7.81 6.55 -1.23
CA PHE A 317 8.83 5.77 -1.90
C PHE A 317 10.17 6.50 -2.03
N GLY A 318 10.16 7.83 -1.99
CA GLY A 318 11.36 8.66 -1.94
C GLY A 318 12.15 8.45 -0.65
N PHE A 319 11.48 8.29 0.50
CA PHE A 319 12.15 7.97 1.76
C PHE A 319 12.89 6.63 1.69
N PHE A 320 12.29 5.60 1.08
CA PHE A 320 12.96 4.30 0.89
C PHE A 320 14.15 4.40 -0.07
N GLY A 321 14.03 5.17 -1.14
CA GLY A 321 15.13 5.41 -2.07
C GLY A 321 16.35 6.01 -1.38
N ASP A 322 16.17 6.97 -0.49
CA ASP A 322 17.29 7.58 0.26
C ASP A 322 17.92 6.61 1.26
N CYS A 323 17.12 5.69 1.84
CA CYS A 323 17.64 4.64 2.72
C CYS A 323 18.59 3.70 1.98
N ILE A 324 18.36 3.45 0.68
CA ILE A 324 19.22 2.62 -0.16
C ILE A 324 20.58 3.29 -0.36
N GLU A 325 20.58 4.58 -0.72
CA GLU A 325 21.84 5.34 -0.90
C GLU A 325 22.61 5.44 0.43
N TYR A 326 21.92 5.64 1.55
CA TYR A 326 22.54 5.64 2.88
C TYR A 326 23.16 4.27 3.22
N SER A 327 22.47 3.17 2.89
CA SER A 327 22.99 1.81 3.09
C SER A 327 24.27 1.58 2.29
N GLN A 328 24.30 1.99 1.02
CA GLN A 328 25.46 1.89 0.15
C GLN A 328 26.63 2.75 0.67
N TRP A 329 26.35 3.98 1.12
CA TRP A 329 27.38 4.86 1.66
C TRP A 329 28.01 4.34 2.95
N LYS A 330 27.17 3.84 3.90
CA LYS A 330 27.61 3.47 5.23
C LYS A 330 28.14 2.04 5.34
N PHE A 331 27.47 1.09 4.66
CA PHE A 331 27.73 -0.34 4.78
C PHE A 331 28.37 -0.93 3.53
N HIS A 332 28.61 -0.13 2.49
CA HIS A 332 29.10 -0.54 1.18
C HIS A 332 28.23 -1.62 0.52
N VAL A 333 26.95 -1.67 0.88
CA VAL A 333 25.98 -2.65 0.41
C VAL A 333 24.72 -1.93 -0.06
N ARG A 334 24.33 -2.21 -1.29
CA ARG A 334 23.11 -1.68 -1.89
C ARG A 334 22.01 -2.76 -1.84
N GLN A 335 20.94 -2.51 -1.07
CA GLN A 335 19.91 -3.51 -0.72
C GLN A 335 18.51 -3.03 -1.09
N GLU A 336 18.21 -2.84 -2.39
CA GLU A 336 16.91 -2.32 -2.84
C GLU A 336 15.75 -3.26 -2.48
N GLY A 337 15.88 -4.54 -2.83
CA GLY A 337 14.82 -5.54 -2.61
C GLY A 337 14.49 -5.74 -1.14
N LEU A 338 15.53 -5.86 -0.29
CA LEU A 338 15.36 -6.07 1.15
C LEU A 338 14.76 -4.84 1.86
N ILE A 339 15.16 -3.63 1.48
CA ILE A 339 14.63 -2.39 2.06
C ILE A 339 13.12 -2.25 1.72
N PHE A 340 12.73 -2.49 0.48
CA PHE A 340 11.32 -2.43 0.10
C PHE A 340 10.50 -3.58 0.68
N SER A 341 11.06 -4.81 0.74
CA SER A 341 10.36 -5.94 1.35
C SER A 341 10.14 -5.74 2.85
N GLY A 342 11.14 -5.23 3.55
CA GLY A 342 11.01 -4.89 4.98
C GLY A 342 9.93 -3.83 5.23
N GLY A 343 9.86 -2.81 4.37
CA GLY A 343 8.77 -1.83 4.41
C GLY A 343 7.39 -2.47 4.19
N SER A 344 7.26 -3.36 3.21
CA SER A 344 6.02 -4.08 2.92
C SER A 344 5.57 -4.96 4.09
N VAL A 345 6.50 -5.70 4.71
CA VAL A 345 6.22 -6.50 5.93
C VAL A 345 5.71 -5.60 7.06
N GLY A 346 6.35 -4.45 7.29
CA GLY A 346 5.90 -3.48 8.30
C GLY A 346 4.46 -3.04 8.09
N THR A 347 4.07 -2.72 6.85
CA THR A 347 2.69 -2.29 6.54
C THR A 347 1.67 -3.41 6.75
N LYS A 348 2.00 -4.65 6.41
CA LYS A 348 1.13 -5.83 6.62
C LYS A 348 0.92 -6.12 8.10
N ILE A 349 2.00 -6.12 8.89
CA ILE A 349 1.93 -6.28 10.34
C ILE A 349 1.12 -5.14 10.97
N GLY A 350 1.44 -3.89 10.60
CA GLY A 350 0.75 -2.72 11.13
C GLY A 350 -0.75 -2.73 10.85
N SER A 351 -1.16 -3.04 9.62
CA SER A 351 -2.58 -3.16 9.27
C SER A 351 -3.28 -4.34 9.96
N GLY A 352 -2.60 -5.47 10.13
CA GLY A 352 -3.12 -6.63 10.84
C GLY A 352 -3.36 -6.34 12.32
N VAL A 353 -2.36 -5.79 13.01
CA VAL A 353 -2.46 -5.39 14.42
C VAL A 353 -3.55 -4.34 14.62
N THR A 354 -3.59 -3.32 13.74
CA THR A 354 -4.62 -2.28 13.81
C THR A 354 -6.02 -2.85 13.62
N SER A 355 -6.22 -3.72 12.62
CA SER A 355 -7.52 -4.35 12.39
C SER A 355 -7.98 -5.16 13.62
N ALA A 356 -7.09 -5.97 14.20
CA ALA A 356 -7.38 -6.74 15.39
C ALA A 356 -7.69 -5.84 16.61
N ALA A 357 -6.92 -4.77 16.80
CA ALA A 357 -7.15 -3.82 17.89
C ALA A 357 -8.50 -3.10 17.75
N LEU A 358 -8.84 -2.61 16.54
CA LEU A 358 -10.11 -1.91 16.29
C LEU A 358 -11.32 -2.83 16.52
N THR A 359 -11.28 -4.05 15.98
CA THR A 359 -12.37 -5.03 16.17
C THR A 359 -12.47 -5.48 17.62
N GLY A 360 -11.33 -5.67 18.31
CA GLY A 360 -11.29 -6.01 19.73
C GLY A 360 -11.89 -4.89 20.60
N LEU A 361 -11.56 -3.62 20.33
CA LEU A 361 -12.11 -2.48 21.06
C LEU A 361 -13.64 -2.32 20.84
N LEU A 362 -14.12 -2.54 19.60
CA LEU A 362 -15.55 -2.54 19.32
C LEU A 362 -16.26 -3.67 20.07
N SER A 363 -15.70 -4.88 20.08
CA SER A 363 -16.25 -6.02 20.84
C SER A 363 -16.26 -5.74 22.35
N TYR A 364 -15.17 -5.15 22.89
CA TYR A 364 -15.09 -4.76 24.31
C TYR A 364 -16.17 -3.72 24.68
N ALA A 365 -16.48 -2.79 23.77
CA ALA A 365 -17.54 -1.80 23.95
C ALA A 365 -18.96 -2.40 23.81
N GLY A 366 -19.11 -3.70 23.59
CA GLY A 366 -20.39 -4.38 23.49
C GLY A 366 -21.04 -4.27 22.11
N TYR A 367 -20.24 -4.04 21.05
CA TYR A 367 -20.78 -4.02 19.68
C TYR A 367 -21.44 -5.36 19.33
N VAL A 368 -22.69 -5.34 18.93
CA VAL A 368 -23.46 -6.54 18.53
C VAL A 368 -23.45 -6.67 17.03
N SER A 369 -22.85 -7.74 16.53
CA SER A 369 -22.86 -8.08 15.11
C SER A 369 -24.24 -8.56 14.68
N SER A 370 -24.81 -8.00 13.63
CA SER A 370 -26.09 -8.43 13.06
C SER A 370 -25.95 -8.73 11.57
N ALA A 371 -26.32 -9.95 11.21
CA ALA A 371 -26.46 -10.34 9.81
C ALA A 371 -27.80 -9.89 9.19
N SER A 372 -28.78 -9.45 9.98
CA SER A 372 -30.18 -9.29 9.55
C SER A 372 -30.79 -7.90 9.82
N GLY A 373 -30.02 -6.82 9.65
CA GLY A 373 -30.63 -5.46 9.67
C GLY A 373 -30.07 -4.51 10.74
N LEU A 374 -30.68 -3.31 10.85
CA LEU A 374 -30.34 -2.30 11.84
C LEU A 374 -30.72 -2.82 13.24
N ILE A 375 -29.72 -3.17 14.04
CA ILE A 375 -29.87 -3.37 15.48
C ILE A 375 -29.48 -2.06 16.16
N THR A 376 -30.27 -1.62 17.15
CA THR A 376 -29.88 -0.56 18.07
C THR A 376 -28.62 -0.99 18.82
N GLN A 377 -27.52 -0.34 18.56
CA GLN A 377 -26.25 -0.60 19.26
C GLN A 377 -26.29 0.00 20.66
N PRO A 378 -25.60 -0.60 21.65
CA PRO A 378 -25.39 0.02 22.96
C PRO A 378 -24.68 1.37 22.80
N GLN A 379 -25.01 2.34 23.66
CA GLN A 379 -24.38 3.66 23.64
C GLN A 379 -22.85 3.59 23.75
N SER A 380 -22.34 2.63 24.54
CA SER A 380 -20.89 2.38 24.67
C SER A 380 -20.22 2.00 23.33
N ALA A 381 -20.90 1.25 22.47
CA ALA A 381 -20.39 0.91 21.15
C ALA A 381 -20.39 2.12 20.19
N ILE A 382 -21.41 2.96 20.25
CA ILE A 382 -21.49 4.21 19.48
C ILE A 382 -20.38 5.17 19.91
N ASP A 383 -20.20 5.38 21.22
CA ASP A 383 -19.15 6.24 21.78
C ASP A 383 -17.75 5.71 21.41
N MET A 384 -17.56 4.39 21.37
CA MET A 384 -16.33 3.77 20.91
C MET A 384 -16.06 4.04 19.42
N ILE A 385 -17.09 3.93 18.55
CA ILE A 385 -16.95 4.22 17.11
C ILE A 385 -16.50 5.67 16.91
N ILE A 386 -17.15 6.61 17.60
CA ILE A 386 -16.78 8.03 17.56
C ILE A 386 -15.35 8.24 18.05
N SER A 387 -15.00 7.64 19.20
CA SER A 387 -13.68 7.77 19.80
C SER A 387 -12.58 7.21 18.91
N LEU A 388 -12.79 6.06 18.29
CA LEU A 388 -11.81 5.42 17.40
C LEU A 388 -11.60 6.24 16.12
N TYR A 389 -12.66 6.80 15.55
CA TYR A 389 -12.56 7.65 14.37
C TYR A 389 -11.87 8.98 14.68
N MET A 390 -12.09 9.51 15.88
CA MET A 390 -11.54 10.79 16.35
C MET A 390 -10.09 10.65 16.82
N TYR A 391 -9.83 9.81 17.83
CA TYR A 391 -8.52 9.73 18.49
C TYR A 391 -7.53 8.83 17.76
N GLY A 392 -8.02 7.85 16.99
CA GLY A 392 -7.16 6.92 16.24
C GLY A 392 -6.18 7.66 15.31
N PRO A 393 -6.64 8.49 14.38
CA PRO A 393 -5.76 9.26 13.50
C PRO A 393 -4.85 10.23 14.26
N ILE A 394 -5.33 10.88 15.34
CA ILE A 394 -4.53 11.81 16.15
C ILE A 394 -3.29 11.12 16.71
N LEU A 395 -3.46 9.95 17.32
CA LEU A 395 -2.32 9.17 17.87
C LEU A 395 -1.30 8.84 16.79
N VAL A 396 -1.77 8.41 15.62
CA VAL A 396 -0.89 8.07 14.50
C VAL A 396 -0.14 9.29 13.98
N TRP A 397 -0.79 10.44 13.86
CA TRP A 397 -0.13 11.67 13.41
C TRP A 397 0.90 12.19 14.41
N ILE A 398 0.65 12.07 15.70
CA ILE A 398 1.66 12.40 16.73
C ILE A 398 2.91 11.53 16.55
N VAL A 399 2.75 10.22 16.35
CA VAL A 399 3.87 9.32 16.06
C VAL A 399 4.59 9.75 14.78
N LEU A 400 3.86 10.06 13.71
CA LEU A 400 4.45 10.52 12.44
C LEU A 400 5.24 11.82 12.60
N ILE A 401 4.76 12.79 13.40
CA ILE A 401 5.47 14.04 13.68
C ILE A 401 6.80 13.73 14.37
N ILE A 402 6.78 12.88 15.41
CA ILE A 402 8.00 12.50 16.15
C ILE A 402 9.01 11.83 15.21
N VAL A 403 8.55 10.90 14.39
CA VAL A 403 9.39 10.14 13.45
C VAL A 403 9.96 11.04 12.36
N LEU A 404 9.16 11.97 11.81
CA LEU A 404 9.63 12.95 10.82
C LEU A 404 10.61 13.96 11.41
N LEU A 405 10.46 14.34 12.68
CA LEU A 405 11.43 15.19 13.38
C LEU A 405 12.78 14.46 13.54
N ALA A 406 12.75 13.14 13.78
CA ALA A 406 13.96 12.31 13.87
C ALA A 406 14.64 12.06 12.51
N TYR A 407 13.95 12.31 11.40
CA TYR A 407 14.50 12.13 10.05
C TYR A 407 15.41 13.29 9.67
N ASN A 408 16.72 13.07 9.72
CA ASN A 408 17.74 14.08 9.40
C ASN A 408 18.55 13.75 8.14
N LEU A 409 18.11 12.75 7.35
CA LEU A 409 18.84 12.28 6.18
C LEU A 409 18.97 13.38 5.10
N ASP A 410 17.95 14.22 4.92
CA ASP A 410 17.96 15.32 3.95
C ASP A 410 19.17 16.26 4.12
N LYS A 411 19.64 16.47 5.36
CA LYS A 411 20.78 17.35 5.64
C LYS A 411 22.12 16.74 5.21
N ILE A 412 22.28 15.44 5.38
CA ILE A 412 23.52 14.72 5.05
C ILE A 412 23.51 14.11 3.64
N TYR A 413 22.34 14.08 2.99
CA TYR A 413 22.16 13.47 1.68
C TYR A 413 23.07 14.07 0.58
N PRO A 414 23.27 15.41 0.48
CA PRO A 414 24.21 15.98 -0.48
C PRO A 414 25.65 15.49 -0.28
N GLN A 415 26.07 15.29 0.96
CA GLN A 415 27.40 14.73 1.27
C GLN A 415 27.49 13.27 0.87
N ILE A 416 26.47 12.46 1.18
CA ILE A 416 26.40 11.05 0.76
C ILE A 416 26.57 10.93 -0.75
N MET A 417 25.85 11.75 -1.53
CA MET A 417 25.94 11.70 -3.00
C MET A 417 27.30 12.11 -3.54
N LYS A 418 27.95 13.09 -2.91
CA LYS A 418 29.34 13.48 -3.27
C LYS A 418 30.32 12.34 -3.00
N ASP A 419 30.23 11.73 -1.83
CA ASP A 419 31.11 10.64 -1.42
C ASP A 419 30.90 9.40 -2.32
N LEU A 420 29.65 9.06 -2.66
CA LEU A 420 29.34 7.97 -3.57
C LEU A 420 29.88 8.24 -4.99
N ALA A 421 29.67 9.45 -5.52
CA ALA A 421 30.20 9.83 -6.82
C ALA A 421 31.74 9.78 -6.87
N LYS A 422 32.42 10.20 -5.79
CA LYS A 422 33.87 10.10 -5.68
C LYS A 422 34.33 8.64 -5.68
N ARG A 423 33.68 7.76 -4.90
CA ARG A 423 33.99 6.32 -4.87
C ARG A 423 33.75 5.65 -6.23
N GLU A 424 32.72 6.06 -6.94
CA GLU A 424 32.41 5.58 -8.29
C GLU A 424 33.52 5.97 -9.28
N ALA A 425 34.00 7.22 -9.22
CA ALA A 425 35.11 7.69 -10.05
C ALA A 425 36.44 6.99 -9.73
N GLU A 426 36.62 6.53 -8.48
CA GLU A 426 37.79 5.77 -8.01
C GLU A 426 37.66 4.25 -8.25
N GLY A 427 36.54 3.77 -8.82
CA GLY A 427 36.25 2.33 -9.02
C GLY A 427 36.12 1.53 -7.71
N LYS A 428 35.72 2.18 -6.61
CA LYS A 428 35.59 1.60 -5.26
C LYS A 428 34.15 1.36 -4.81
N LEU A 429 33.19 1.39 -5.71
CA LEU A 429 31.77 1.13 -5.44
C LEU A 429 31.41 -0.34 -5.55
#